data_8d79e50d3e73fc24e2f103aca88c1b00
#
_entry.id   8d79e50d3e73fc24e2f103aca88c1b00
#
_cell.length_a   1.000
_cell.length_b   1.000
_cell.length_c   1.000
_cell.angle_alpha   90.00
_cell.angle_beta   90.00
_cell.angle_gamma   90.00
#
_symmetry.space_group_name_H-M   'P 1'
#
loop_
_entity.id
_entity.type
_entity.pdbx_description
1 polymer ?
#
loop_
_entity_poly.entity_id
_entity_poly.type
_entity_poly.pdbx_seq_one_letter_code
_entity_poly.pdbx_strand_id
1 'polypeptide(L)'
;MDISLEGKVALVTGAGPNIGSGIALALAAYGAKVAVNDVDLKTAETCRDRLAGHGHEALALQGDVTKEDEVVANVGAVLERWGKIDILVNNAALLGGKGVLDEDADTFARHLLVSGLGNFLYTKHVARSMASRGIRGSIVCVSSSHGWSCSPGVIAYCYAKGGVNNFVRAAAMDLAPYGIRVNGYTPTAPTPDNPDLIAQREAQGVRPLLQGRSGGIGGGGGDEPWRRPTRFDGDRPPMVPMGSTGTPTDIGHCVAWICSDYARLITGCDFVVDGGARAKNFSYHPAPADQLMGPVPIVPLE
;
A
#
# COMPACT_ATOMS: atom_id res chain seq x y z
N MET A 1 20.54 -11.46 -12.34
CA MET A 1 19.21 -11.48 -12.98
C MET A 1 18.49 -10.24 -12.48
N ASP A 2 18.31 -9.29 -13.35
CA ASP A 2 17.76 -8.01 -12.97
C ASP A 2 16.25 -7.99 -13.23
N ILE A 3 15.47 -7.52 -12.26
CA ILE A 3 14.04 -7.28 -12.47
C ILE A 3 13.92 -6.19 -13.53
N SER A 4 13.13 -6.42 -14.56
CA SER A 4 12.83 -5.41 -15.57
C SER A 4 11.32 -5.31 -15.79
N LEU A 5 10.83 -4.10 -15.81
CA LEU A 5 9.46 -3.73 -16.19
C LEU A 5 9.48 -2.85 -17.44
N GLU A 6 10.58 -2.90 -18.21
CA GLU A 6 10.74 -2.13 -19.42
C GLU A 6 9.58 -2.38 -20.40
N GLY A 7 9.03 -1.31 -20.95
CA GLY A 7 7.88 -1.34 -21.84
C GLY A 7 6.55 -1.67 -21.16
N LYS A 8 6.48 -1.89 -19.86
CA LYS A 8 5.23 -2.06 -19.11
C LYS A 8 4.62 -0.70 -18.78
N VAL A 9 3.30 -0.68 -18.62
CA VAL A 9 2.52 0.48 -18.16
C VAL A 9 1.83 0.11 -16.84
N ALA A 10 2.08 0.90 -15.83
CA ALA A 10 1.51 0.73 -14.49
C ALA A 10 0.52 1.85 -14.13
N LEU A 11 -0.53 1.49 -13.42
CA LEU A 11 -1.48 2.42 -12.79
C LEU A 11 -1.49 2.17 -11.29
N VAL A 12 -1.18 3.20 -10.49
CA VAL A 12 -1.13 3.14 -9.02
C VAL A 12 -2.19 4.07 -8.44
N THR A 13 -3.07 3.57 -7.60
CA THR A 13 -4.09 4.38 -6.89
C THR A 13 -3.61 4.81 -5.51
N GLY A 14 -3.99 6.01 -5.07
CA GLY A 14 -3.54 6.58 -3.81
C GLY A 14 -2.08 6.98 -3.85
N ALA A 15 -1.75 7.98 -4.65
CA ALA A 15 -0.40 8.47 -4.92
C ALA A 15 0.27 9.22 -3.75
N GLY A 16 -0.31 9.16 -2.56
CA GLY A 16 0.17 9.84 -1.36
C GLY A 16 1.67 9.65 -1.10
N PRO A 17 2.30 10.57 -0.36
CA PRO A 17 3.75 10.73 -0.31
C PRO A 17 4.50 9.60 0.43
N ASN A 18 3.80 8.56 0.87
CA ASN A 18 4.38 7.40 1.56
C ASN A 18 4.35 6.17 0.63
N ILE A 19 3.54 5.15 0.95
CA ILE A 19 3.53 3.85 0.24
C ILE A 19 3.26 4.01 -1.25
N GLY A 20 2.22 4.76 -1.63
CA GLY A 20 1.85 4.93 -3.04
C GLY A 20 2.96 5.53 -3.89
N SER A 21 3.58 6.61 -3.40
CA SER A 21 4.71 7.27 -4.08
C SER A 21 5.96 6.36 -4.13
N GLY A 22 6.24 5.59 -3.06
CA GLY A 22 7.36 4.64 -3.05
C GLY A 22 7.19 3.50 -4.06
N ILE A 23 5.97 2.93 -4.14
CA ILE A 23 5.64 1.91 -5.14
C ILE A 23 5.76 2.49 -6.56
N ALA A 24 5.20 3.67 -6.81
CA ALA A 24 5.25 4.32 -8.11
C ALA A 24 6.70 4.57 -8.57
N LEU A 25 7.55 5.09 -7.68
CA LEU A 25 8.95 5.32 -7.97
C LEU A 25 9.70 4.02 -8.27
N ALA A 26 9.47 2.96 -7.49
CA ALA A 26 10.11 1.68 -7.74
C ALA A 26 9.71 1.07 -9.09
N LEU A 27 8.39 1.06 -9.41
CA LEU A 27 7.94 0.57 -10.72
C LEU A 27 8.58 1.34 -11.88
N ALA A 28 8.71 2.66 -11.73
CA ALA A 28 9.35 3.51 -12.71
C ALA A 28 10.86 3.23 -12.83
N ALA A 29 11.56 3.08 -11.71
CA ALA A 29 13.00 2.76 -11.69
C ALA A 29 13.32 1.39 -12.32
N TYR A 30 12.37 0.44 -12.26
CA TYR A 30 12.48 -0.82 -12.99
C TYR A 30 12.03 -0.74 -14.45
N GLY A 31 11.73 0.47 -14.98
CA GLY A 31 11.48 0.73 -16.41
C GLY A 31 10.00 0.84 -16.81
N ALA A 32 9.05 0.79 -15.88
CA ALA A 32 7.64 1.00 -16.21
C ALA A 32 7.32 2.48 -16.44
N LYS A 33 6.40 2.76 -17.39
CA LYS A 33 5.68 4.04 -17.43
C LYS A 33 4.58 4.01 -16.37
N VAL A 34 4.43 5.08 -15.58
CA VAL A 34 3.57 5.04 -14.41
C VAL A 34 2.51 6.14 -14.43
N ALA A 35 1.24 5.75 -14.38
CA ALA A 35 0.15 6.64 -14.04
C ALA A 35 -0.12 6.55 -12.54
N VAL A 36 -0.33 7.70 -11.90
CA VAL A 36 -0.65 7.80 -10.47
C VAL A 36 -1.97 8.52 -10.30
N ASN A 37 -2.89 7.91 -9.55
CA ASN A 37 -4.18 8.48 -9.23
C ASN A 37 -4.25 8.90 -7.76
N ASP A 38 -4.86 10.02 -7.49
CA ASP A 38 -5.30 10.41 -6.14
C ASP A 38 -6.61 11.21 -6.23
N VAL A 39 -7.39 11.24 -5.14
CA VAL A 39 -8.58 12.09 -5.07
C VAL A 39 -8.21 13.58 -5.07
N ASP A 40 -7.04 13.91 -4.53
CA ASP A 40 -6.44 15.24 -4.61
C ASP A 40 -5.45 15.32 -5.78
N LEU A 41 -5.79 16.14 -6.79
CA LEU A 41 -4.95 16.32 -7.97
C LEU A 41 -3.53 16.77 -7.61
N LYS A 42 -3.38 17.66 -6.64
CA LYS A 42 -2.06 18.18 -6.23
C LYS A 42 -1.18 17.06 -5.67
N THR A 43 -1.75 16.11 -4.95
CA THR A 43 -1.06 14.92 -4.46
C THR A 43 -0.57 14.04 -5.62
N ALA A 44 -1.44 13.79 -6.62
CA ALA A 44 -1.06 13.03 -7.80
C ALA A 44 0.03 13.75 -8.63
N GLU A 45 -0.08 15.07 -8.81
CA GLU A 45 0.92 15.88 -9.51
C GLU A 45 2.27 15.88 -8.78
N THR A 46 2.28 16.02 -7.46
CA THR A 46 3.52 15.96 -6.66
C THR A 46 4.22 14.61 -6.84
N CYS A 47 3.46 13.51 -6.87
CA CYS A 47 4.02 12.19 -7.13
C CYS A 47 4.58 12.08 -8.55
N ARG A 48 3.82 12.52 -9.57
CA ARG A 48 4.29 12.58 -10.97
C ARG A 48 5.59 13.38 -11.10
N ASP A 49 5.65 14.56 -10.48
CA ASP A 49 6.80 15.45 -10.58
C ASP A 49 8.04 14.85 -9.91
N ARG A 50 7.85 14.11 -8.81
CA ARG A 50 8.92 13.32 -8.20
C ARG A 50 9.45 12.27 -9.17
N LEU A 51 8.59 11.51 -9.85
CA LEU A 51 9.01 10.52 -10.85
C LEU A 51 9.73 11.20 -12.02
N ALA A 52 9.19 12.30 -12.52
CA ALA A 52 9.78 13.06 -13.63
C ALA A 52 11.16 13.66 -13.24
N GLY A 53 11.33 14.09 -11.99
CA GLY A 53 12.62 14.55 -11.44
C GLY A 53 13.71 13.48 -11.45
N HIS A 54 13.33 12.20 -11.41
CA HIS A 54 14.23 11.05 -11.61
C HIS A 54 14.34 10.59 -13.06
N GLY A 55 13.78 11.33 -14.02
CA GLY A 55 13.86 11.02 -15.45
C GLY A 55 12.83 9.99 -15.94
N HIS A 56 11.81 9.66 -15.15
CA HIS A 56 10.81 8.67 -15.50
C HIS A 56 9.55 9.28 -16.16
N GLU A 57 8.94 8.56 -17.10
CA GLU A 57 7.69 8.96 -17.74
C GLU A 57 6.50 8.67 -16.80
N ALA A 58 5.77 9.71 -16.41
CA ALA A 58 4.64 9.59 -15.50
C ALA A 58 3.43 10.44 -15.91
N LEU A 59 2.23 10.04 -15.43
CA LEU A 59 0.96 10.72 -15.66
C LEU A 59 0.23 10.87 -14.32
N ALA A 60 -0.22 12.11 -14.01
CA ALA A 60 -1.07 12.37 -12.85
C ALA A 60 -2.55 12.33 -13.25
N LEU A 61 -3.37 11.69 -12.43
CA LEU A 61 -4.80 11.51 -12.63
C LEU A 61 -5.54 11.88 -11.35
N GLN A 62 -6.54 12.76 -11.45
CA GLN A 62 -7.48 12.99 -10.35
C GLN A 62 -8.64 11.99 -10.43
N GLY A 63 -9.10 11.48 -9.29
CA GLY A 63 -10.33 10.71 -9.25
C GLY A 63 -10.54 9.97 -7.93
N ASP A 64 -11.79 9.95 -7.50
CA ASP A 64 -12.24 9.18 -6.35
C ASP A 64 -12.45 7.71 -6.79
N VAL A 65 -11.72 6.81 -6.18
CA VAL A 65 -11.75 5.35 -6.48
C VAL A 65 -13.13 4.74 -6.26
N THR A 66 -14.02 5.42 -5.51
CA THR A 66 -15.38 4.95 -5.22
C THR A 66 -16.39 5.32 -6.29
N LYS A 67 -16.00 6.14 -7.28
CA LYS A 67 -16.86 6.61 -8.36
C LYS A 67 -16.49 5.95 -9.67
N GLU A 68 -17.37 5.13 -10.21
CA GLU A 68 -17.10 4.30 -11.38
C GLU A 68 -16.81 5.13 -12.63
N ASP A 69 -17.51 6.25 -12.83
CA ASP A 69 -17.28 7.17 -13.94
C ASP A 69 -15.87 7.79 -13.90
N GLU A 70 -15.39 8.21 -12.73
CA GLU A 70 -14.03 8.74 -12.56
C GLU A 70 -12.97 7.64 -12.76
N VAL A 71 -13.23 6.42 -12.31
CA VAL A 71 -12.36 5.25 -12.56
C VAL A 71 -12.26 4.96 -14.07
N VAL A 72 -13.41 4.95 -14.77
CA VAL A 72 -13.46 4.72 -16.24
C VAL A 72 -12.69 5.81 -16.98
N ALA A 73 -12.84 7.06 -16.57
CA ALA A 73 -12.12 8.19 -17.18
C ALA A 73 -10.60 8.04 -16.98
N ASN A 74 -10.16 7.67 -15.77
CA ASN A 74 -8.74 7.47 -15.45
C ASN A 74 -8.12 6.30 -16.23
N VAL A 75 -8.81 5.15 -16.29
CA VAL A 75 -8.37 4.02 -17.13
C VAL A 75 -8.31 4.42 -18.60
N GLY A 76 -9.30 5.17 -19.10
CA GLY A 76 -9.34 5.71 -20.45
C GLY A 76 -8.14 6.61 -20.76
N ALA A 77 -7.80 7.54 -19.87
CA ALA A 77 -6.66 8.44 -20.03
C ALA A 77 -5.32 7.69 -20.14
N VAL A 78 -5.13 6.62 -19.35
CA VAL A 78 -3.92 5.78 -19.45
C VAL A 78 -3.87 5.04 -20.78
N LEU A 79 -5.01 4.51 -21.23
CA LEU A 79 -5.11 3.81 -22.52
C LEU A 79 -4.90 4.77 -23.70
N GLU A 80 -5.41 5.98 -23.64
CA GLU A 80 -5.17 7.01 -24.64
C GLU A 80 -3.70 7.40 -24.71
N ARG A 81 -3.04 7.55 -23.55
CA ARG A 81 -1.64 7.97 -23.46
C ARG A 81 -0.65 6.90 -23.93
N TRP A 82 -0.88 5.61 -23.56
CA TRP A 82 0.10 4.54 -23.76
C TRP A 82 -0.46 3.27 -24.42
N GLY A 83 -1.74 3.22 -24.76
CA GLY A 83 -2.38 2.11 -25.47
C GLY A 83 -2.69 0.87 -24.64
N LYS A 84 -2.16 0.76 -23.44
CA LYS A 84 -2.29 -0.45 -22.59
C LYS A 84 -2.12 -0.15 -21.11
N ILE A 85 -2.49 -1.12 -20.28
CA ILE A 85 -2.12 -1.20 -18.87
C ILE A 85 -1.67 -2.64 -18.60
N ASP A 86 -0.46 -2.84 -18.13
CA ASP A 86 0.12 -4.14 -17.79
C ASP A 86 0.05 -4.41 -16.28
N ILE A 87 0.08 -3.36 -15.47
CA ILE A 87 0.17 -3.43 -14.01
C ILE A 87 -0.87 -2.51 -13.39
N LEU A 88 -1.62 -3.03 -12.42
CA LEU A 88 -2.46 -2.22 -11.53
C LEU A 88 -2.01 -2.41 -10.09
N VAL A 89 -1.85 -1.30 -9.37
CA VAL A 89 -1.64 -1.34 -7.92
C VAL A 89 -2.78 -0.60 -7.22
N ASN A 90 -3.67 -1.35 -6.60
CA ASN A 90 -4.73 -0.86 -5.74
C ASN A 90 -4.14 -0.55 -4.36
N ASN A 91 -3.76 0.71 -4.14
CA ASN A 91 -3.15 1.15 -2.88
C ASN A 91 -4.03 2.15 -2.11
N ALA A 92 -4.97 2.82 -2.77
CA ALA A 92 -5.84 3.81 -2.12
C ALA A 92 -6.54 3.24 -0.88
N ALA A 93 -6.47 3.96 0.22
CA ALA A 93 -7.08 3.58 1.50
C ALA A 93 -7.29 4.81 2.38
N LEU A 94 -8.27 4.73 3.26
CA LEU A 94 -8.38 5.64 4.39
C LEU A 94 -7.62 5.05 5.57
N LEU A 95 -7.01 5.92 6.37
CA LEU A 95 -6.29 5.55 7.59
C LEU A 95 -7.07 6.04 8.82
N GLY A 96 -6.83 5.39 9.96
CA GLY A 96 -7.45 5.77 11.23
C GLY A 96 -8.80 5.09 11.45
N GLY A 97 -9.65 5.75 12.26
CA GLY A 97 -10.94 5.25 12.71
C GLY A 97 -11.07 5.30 14.23
N LYS A 98 -12.11 4.67 14.74
CA LYS A 98 -12.40 4.57 16.18
C LYS A 98 -12.68 3.11 16.57
N GLY A 99 -12.92 2.86 17.87
CA GLY A 99 -13.34 1.56 18.37
C GLY A 99 -14.82 1.29 18.07
N VAL A 100 -15.26 0.05 18.28
CA VAL A 100 -16.64 -0.39 17.97
C VAL A 100 -17.71 0.41 18.70
N LEU A 101 -17.40 1.00 19.84
CA LEU A 101 -18.35 1.80 20.62
C LEU A 101 -18.45 3.25 20.13
N ASP A 102 -17.44 3.74 19.42
CA ASP A 102 -17.29 5.16 19.07
C ASP A 102 -17.29 5.41 17.55
N GLU A 103 -17.16 4.36 16.74
CA GLU A 103 -17.11 4.51 15.27
C GLU A 103 -18.49 4.85 14.73
N ASP A 104 -18.56 5.85 13.86
CA ASP A 104 -19.79 6.21 13.18
C ASP A 104 -19.97 5.42 11.88
N ALA A 105 -21.23 5.22 11.49
CA ALA A 105 -21.59 4.39 10.35
C ALA A 105 -21.03 4.94 9.01
N ASP A 106 -20.97 6.25 8.86
CA ASP A 106 -20.51 6.88 7.62
C ASP A 106 -18.99 6.70 7.45
N THR A 107 -18.22 6.90 8.50
CA THR A 107 -16.78 6.61 8.50
C THR A 107 -16.52 5.14 8.23
N PHE A 108 -17.26 4.24 8.90
CA PHE A 108 -17.16 2.81 8.65
C PHE A 108 -17.44 2.47 7.17
N ALA A 109 -18.56 2.97 6.62
CA ALA A 109 -18.94 2.76 5.23
C ALA A 109 -17.88 3.31 4.25
N ARG A 110 -17.32 4.50 4.51
CA ARG A 110 -16.27 5.07 3.65
C ARG A 110 -15.02 4.20 3.58
N HIS A 111 -14.58 3.60 4.67
CA HIS A 111 -13.47 2.65 4.65
C HIS A 111 -13.76 1.46 3.72
N LEU A 112 -14.99 0.92 3.77
CA LEU A 112 -15.40 -0.18 2.89
C LEU A 112 -15.48 0.25 1.43
N LEU A 113 -16.02 1.43 1.16
CA LEU A 113 -16.10 1.94 -0.20
C LEU A 113 -14.71 2.16 -0.80
N VAL A 114 -13.80 2.82 -0.10
CA VAL A 114 -12.47 3.11 -0.64
C VAL A 114 -11.67 1.82 -0.85
N SER A 115 -11.55 0.96 0.17
CA SER A 115 -10.71 -0.24 0.07
C SER A 115 -11.42 -1.43 -0.58
N GLY A 116 -12.74 -1.51 -0.53
CA GLY A 116 -13.53 -2.59 -1.12
C GLY A 116 -14.00 -2.25 -2.54
N LEU A 117 -14.94 -1.28 -2.65
CA LEU A 117 -15.49 -0.89 -3.95
C LEU A 117 -14.41 -0.31 -4.88
N GLY A 118 -13.50 0.53 -4.36
CA GLY A 118 -12.41 1.10 -5.17
C GLY A 118 -11.51 0.04 -5.78
N ASN A 119 -11.07 -0.94 -4.98
CA ASN A 119 -10.30 -2.09 -5.50
C ASN A 119 -11.06 -2.87 -6.56
N PHE A 120 -12.36 -3.10 -6.34
CA PHE A 120 -13.20 -3.80 -7.31
C PHE A 120 -13.33 -3.04 -8.62
N LEU A 121 -13.64 -1.74 -8.58
CA LEU A 121 -13.86 -0.92 -9.78
C LEU A 121 -12.58 -0.83 -10.64
N TYR A 122 -11.44 -0.48 -10.04
CA TYR A 122 -10.18 -0.45 -10.80
C TYR A 122 -9.79 -1.82 -11.34
N THR A 123 -9.93 -2.88 -10.53
CA THR A 123 -9.67 -4.26 -10.99
C THR A 123 -10.57 -4.64 -12.16
N LYS A 124 -11.87 -4.36 -12.09
CA LYS A 124 -12.87 -4.62 -13.13
C LYS A 124 -12.48 -3.97 -14.46
N HIS A 125 -12.24 -2.65 -14.46
CA HIS A 125 -12.02 -1.90 -15.70
C HIS A 125 -10.63 -2.15 -16.29
N VAL A 126 -9.60 -2.29 -15.46
CA VAL A 126 -8.25 -2.63 -15.93
C VAL A 126 -8.20 -4.07 -16.43
N ALA A 127 -8.77 -5.04 -15.71
CA ALA A 127 -8.80 -6.44 -16.15
C ALA A 127 -9.59 -6.63 -17.45
N ARG A 128 -10.71 -5.90 -17.64
CA ARG A 128 -11.42 -5.88 -18.93
C ARG A 128 -10.53 -5.39 -20.07
N SER A 129 -9.78 -4.30 -19.83
CA SER A 129 -8.82 -3.79 -20.80
C SER A 129 -7.70 -4.79 -21.09
N MET A 130 -7.15 -5.45 -20.06
CA MET A 130 -6.13 -6.49 -20.22
C MET A 130 -6.67 -7.68 -21.04
N ALA A 131 -7.82 -8.22 -20.63
CA ALA A 131 -8.42 -9.38 -21.28
C ALA A 131 -8.77 -9.12 -22.77
N SER A 132 -9.35 -7.96 -23.07
CA SER A 132 -9.72 -7.60 -24.46
C SER A 132 -8.51 -7.41 -25.38
N ARG A 133 -7.33 -7.16 -24.83
CA ARG A 133 -6.06 -6.97 -25.54
C ARG A 133 -5.11 -8.16 -25.46
N GLY A 134 -5.52 -9.26 -24.80
CA GLY A 134 -4.65 -10.42 -24.58
C GLY A 134 -3.45 -10.14 -23.68
N ILE A 135 -3.52 -9.14 -22.82
CA ILE A 135 -2.44 -8.77 -21.91
C ILE A 135 -2.49 -9.66 -20.66
N ARG A 136 -1.43 -10.40 -20.43
CA ARG A 136 -1.22 -11.23 -19.22
C ARG A 136 -0.65 -10.33 -18.11
N GLY A 137 -1.52 -9.50 -17.52
CA GLY A 137 -1.13 -8.47 -16.58
C GLY A 137 -0.93 -8.95 -15.15
N SER A 138 -0.56 -8.00 -14.28
CA SER A 138 -0.42 -8.20 -12.84
C SER A 138 -1.21 -7.13 -12.07
N ILE A 139 -2.02 -7.57 -11.12
CA ILE A 139 -2.77 -6.69 -10.21
C ILE A 139 -2.26 -6.94 -8.80
N VAL A 140 -1.90 -5.89 -8.09
CA VAL A 140 -1.49 -5.94 -6.68
C VAL A 140 -2.45 -5.12 -5.85
N CYS A 141 -2.99 -5.72 -4.78
CA CYS A 141 -3.83 -5.02 -3.82
C CYS A 141 -3.05 -4.83 -2.51
N VAL A 142 -2.85 -3.58 -2.10
CA VAL A 142 -2.14 -3.27 -0.86
C VAL A 142 -3.06 -3.45 0.33
N SER A 143 -2.83 -4.51 1.09
CA SER A 143 -3.52 -4.82 2.33
C SER A 143 -2.86 -4.09 3.52
N SER A 144 -2.84 -4.70 4.67
CA SER A 144 -2.20 -4.22 5.90
C SER A 144 -2.01 -5.38 6.86
N SER A 145 -1.08 -5.26 7.80
CA SER A 145 -1.04 -6.12 8.99
C SER A 145 -2.40 -6.14 9.72
N HIS A 146 -3.16 -5.03 9.65
CA HIS A 146 -4.51 -4.92 10.20
C HIS A 146 -5.58 -5.71 9.43
N GLY A 147 -5.28 -6.24 8.26
CA GLY A 147 -6.12 -7.22 7.57
C GLY A 147 -6.04 -8.64 8.13
N TRP A 148 -5.10 -8.88 9.04
CA TRP A 148 -4.84 -10.18 9.65
C TRP A 148 -4.90 -10.15 11.18
N SER A 149 -4.43 -9.07 11.79
CA SER A 149 -4.44 -8.81 13.23
C SER A 149 -4.90 -7.39 13.46
N CYS A 150 -5.61 -7.14 14.56
CA CYS A 150 -6.26 -5.86 14.77
C CYS A 150 -5.65 -5.12 15.96
N SER A 151 -5.70 -3.79 15.90
CA SER A 151 -5.44 -2.93 17.05
C SER A 151 -6.76 -2.29 17.51
N PRO A 152 -6.90 -1.97 18.79
CA PRO A 152 -8.02 -1.18 19.26
C PRO A 152 -8.09 0.19 18.55
N GLY A 153 -9.31 0.70 18.33
CA GLY A 153 -9.50 2.05 17.80
C GLY A 153 -9.44 2.20 16.29
N VAL A 154 -9.49 1.11 15.52
CA VAL A 154 -9.42 1.15 14.03
C VAL A 154 -10.31 0.08 13.39
N ILE A 155 -11.55 -0.09 13.91
CA ILE A 155 -12.41 -1.21 13.49
C ILE A 155 -12.76 -1.16 12.00
N ALA A 156 -13.08 0.01 11.46
CA ALA A 156 -13.43 0.19 10.06
C ALA A 156 -12.26 -0.18 9.13
N TYR A 157 -11.05 0.27 9.49
CA TYR A 157 -9.82 -0.04 8.76
C TYR A 157 -9.48 -1.53 8.78
N CYS A 158 -9.57 -2.17 9.97
CA CYS A 158 -9.33 -3.62 10.10
C CYS A 158 -10.30 -4.43 9.23
N TYR A 159 -11.58 -4.10 9.28
CA TYR A 159 -12.60 -4.78 8.47
C TYR A 159 -12.33 -4.63 6.97
N ALA A 160 -12.08 -3.39 6.53
CA ALA A 160 -11.81 -3.09 5.12
C ALA A 160 -10.57 -3.84 4.60
N LYS A 161 -9.46 -3.83 5.35
CA LYS A 161 -8.22 -4.50 4.96
C LYS A 161 -8.30 -6.04 5.05
N GLY A 162 -9.12 -6.59 5.96
CA GLY A 162 -9.47 -8.01 5.97
C GLY A 162 -10.23 -8.43 4.71
N GLY A 163 -11.15 -7.58 4.25
CA GLY A 163 -11.85 -7.76 2.98
C GLY A 163 -10.93 -7.81 1.77
N VAL A 164 -9.89 -6.96 1.72
CA VAL A 164 -8.89 -6.96 0.64
C VAL A 164 -8.20 -8.32 0.50
N ASN A 165 -7.84 -8.96 1.62
CA ASN A 165 -7.17 -10.27 1.58
C ASN A 165 -8.03 -11.36 0.94
N ASN A 166 -9.35 -11.32 1.16
CA ASN A 166 -10.27 -12.27 0.52
C ASN A 166 -10.58 -11.90 -0.93
N PHE A 167 -10.71 -10.60 -1.22
CA PHE A 167 -10.87 -10.09 -2.58
C PHE A 167 -9.76 -10.55 -3.51
N VAL A 168 -8.50 -10.52 -3.05
CA VAL A 168 -7.33 -11.00 -3.82
C VAL A 168 -7.52 -12.45 -4.27
N ARG A 169 -7.95 -13.33 -3.36
CA ARG A 169 -8.17 -14.76 -3.70
C ARG A 169 -9.28 -14.94 -4.71
N ALA A 170 -10.42 -14.24 -4.51
CA ALA A 170 -11.56 -14.33 -5.41
C ALA A 170 -11.19 -13.80 -6.81
N ALA A 171 -10.63 -12.60 -6.89
CA ALA A 171 -10.23 -11.98 -8.16
C ALA A 171 -9.15 -12.81 -8.89
N ALA A 172 -8.22 -13.45 -8.16
CA ALA A 172 -7.23 -14.34 -8.75
C ALA A 172 -7.87 -15.53 -9.46
N MET A 173 -8.91 -16.12 -8.88
CA MET A 173 -9.64 -17.25 -9.50
C MET A 173 -10.40 -16.80 -10.75
N ASP A 174 -11.09 -15.67 -10.68
CA ASP A 174 -11.86 -15.13 -11.80
C ASP A 174 -10.97 -14.73 -12.98
N LEU A 175 -9.76 -14.23 -12.72
CA LEU A 175 -8.89 -13.64 -13.73
C LEU A 175 -7.78 -14.59 -14.23
N ALA A 176 -7.54 -15.71 -13.56
CA ALA A 176 -6.58 -16.73 -13.98
C ALA A 176 -6.80 -17.27 -15.41
N PRO A 177 -8.05 -17.51 -15.88
CA PRO A 177 -8.29 -17.96 -17.26
C PRO A 177 -7.81 -16.98 -18.33
N TYR A 178 -7.68 -15.68 -17.98
CA TYR A 178 -7.14 -14.65 -18.88
C TYR A 178 -5.62 -14.47 -18.74
N GLY A 179 -4.98 -15.25 -17.88
CA GLY A 179 -3.54 -15.12 -17.58
C GLY A 179 -3.21 -13.87 -16.77
N ILE A 180 -4.20 -13.22 -16.16
CA ILE A 180 -4.03 -12.05 -15.30
C ILE A 180 -3.83 -12.55 -13.86
N ARG A 181 -2.75 -12.10 -13.23
CA ARG A 181 -2.41 -12.48 -11.86
C ARG A 181 -2.93 -11.41 -10.88
N VAL A 182 -3.46 -11.84 -9.75
CA VAL A 182 -3.88 -10.94 -8.67
C VAL A 182 -3.23 -11.39 -7.38
N ASN A 183 -2.47 -10.50 -6.74
CA ASN A 183 -1.79 -10.80 -5.49
C ASN A 183 -1.98 -9.68 -4.46
N GLY A 184 -1.87 -10.02 -3.20
CA GLY A 184 -1.86 -9.11 -2.08
C GLY A 184 -0.44 -8.72 -1.67
N TYR A 185 -0.29 -7.53 -1.14
CA TYR A 185 0.88 -7.08 -0.44
C TYR A 185 0.48 -6.55 0.94
N THR A 186 1.03 -7.13 2.00
CA THR A 186 0.72 -6.75 3.38
C THR A 186 1.93 -6.07 4.04
N PRO A 187 1.98 -4.73 4.04
CA PRO A 187 2.97 -3.99 4.82
C PRO A 187 2.53 -3.90 6.29
N THR A 188 3.51 -3.59 7.14
CA THR A 188 3.23 -2.84 8.36
C THR A 188 3.70 -1.40 8.18
N ALA A 189 3.32 -0.47 9.09
CA ALA A 189 3.57 0.96 8.89
C ALA A 189 5.06 1.25 8.58
N PRO A 190 5.42 1.59 7.34
CA PRO A 190 6.82 1.77 6.96
C PRO A 190 7.37 3.10 7.51
N THR A 191 8.67 3.11 7.74
CA THR A 191 9.40 4.34 8.03
C THR A 191 9.49 5.17 6.75
N PRO A 192 9.05 6.45 6.73
CA PRO A 192 9.17 7.28 5.55
C PRO A 192 10.61 7.43 5.07
N ASP A 193 10.80 7.33 3.76
CA ASP A 193 12.07 7.60 3.07
C ASP A 193 11.97 8.78 2.08
N ASN A 194 10.79 9.40 1.99
CA ASN A 194 10.57 10.62 1.22
C ASN A 194 11.03 11.84 2.04
N PRO A 195 12.05 12.61 1.62
CA PRO A 195 12.58 13.76 2.36
C PRO A 195 11.52 14.81 2.68
N ASP A 196 10.61 15.10 1.74
CA ASP A 196 9.54 16.09 1.94
C ASP A 196 8.56 15.66 3.01
N LEU A 197 8.19 14.37 3.03
CA LEU A 197 7.31 13.83 4.07
C LEU A 197 8.01 13.81 5.44
N ILE A 198 9.31 13.53 5.47
CA ILE A 198 10.11 13.57 6.70
C ILE A 198 10.10 15.00 7.24
N ALA A 199 10.46 15.99 6.42
CA ALA A 199 10.49 17.40 6.80
C ALA A 199 9.09 17.90 7.26
N GLN A 200 8.03 17.52 6.58
CA GLN A 200 6.65 17.86 6.97
C GLN A 200 6.30 17.30 8.35
N ARG A 201 6.64 16.04 8.62
CA ARG A 201 6.38 15.38 9.90
C ARG A 201 7.17 16.00 11.04
N GLU A 202 8.43 16.33 10.80
CA GLU A 202 9.29 17.03 11.77
C GLU A 202 8.73 18.42 12.12
N ALA A 203 8.28 19.17 11.11
CA ALA A 203 7.64 20.48 11.30
C ALA A 203 6.34 20.38 12.10
N GLN A 204 5.63 19.27 12.01
CA GLN A 204 4.42 19.00 12.79
C GLN A 204 4.71 18.42 14.20
N GLY A 205 5.98 18.29 14.59
CA GLY A 205 6.39 17.67 15.85
C GLY A 205 6.07 16.17 15.92
N VAL A 206 5.73 15.57 14.80
CA VAL A 206 5.55 14.11 14.70
C VAL A 206 6.94 13.49 14.70
N ARG A 207 7.34 12.96 15.85
CA ARG A 207 8.61 12.23 15.95
C ARG A 207 8.63 11.14 14.87
N PRO A 208 9.77 10.94 14.17
CA PRO A 208 9.96 9.77 13.34
C PRO A 208 9.49 8.55 14.13
N LEU A 209 8.73 7.65 13.49
CA LEU A 209 8.43 6.36 14.09
C LEU A 209 9.78 5.71 14.37
N LEU A 210 10.32 5.98 15.55
CA LEU A 210 11.60 5.43 15.98
C LEU A 210 11.49 3.93 15.82
N GLN A 211 12.49 3.38 15.18
CA GLN A 211 12.77 1.97 15.04
C GLN A 211 12.10 1.16 16.15
N GLY A 212 11.02 0.45 15.82
CA GLY A 212 10.35 -0.43 16.74
C GLY A 212 9.17 0.13 17.57
N ARG A 213 8.81 1.41 17.46
CA ARG A 213 7.59 1.94 18.11
C ARG A 213 6.48 2.07 17.07
N SER A 214 5.54 1.14 17.06
CA SER A 214 4.24 1.38 16.45
C SER A 214 3.53 2.45 17.27
N GLY A 215 3.62 3.69 16.85
CA GLY A 215 2.68 4.71 17.28
C GLY A 215 1.30 4.24 16.83
N GLY A 216 0.43 3.88 17.78
CA GLY A 216 -0.93 3.50 17.46
C GLY A 216 -1.58 4.60 16.64
N ILE A 217 -2.12 4.26 15.48
CA ILE A 217 -3.09 5.07 14.76
C ILE A 217 -4.39 4.93 15.56
N GLY A 218 -4.51 5.66 16.63
CA GLY A 218 -5.66 5.64 17.52
C GLY A 218 -5.61 6.87 18.37
N GLY A 219 -5.95 8.01 17.76
CA GLY A 219 -6.24 9.23 18.51
C GLY A 219 -7.62 9.11 19.13
N GLY A 220 -7.71 9.20 20.41
CA GLY A 220 -8.98 9.26 21.11
C GLY A 220 -8.77 9.20 22.61
N GLY A 221 -8.00 10.14 23.15
CA GLY A 221 -8.02 10.43 24.58
C GLY A 221 -9.35 11.14 24.90
N GLY A 222 -10.26 10.49 25.61
CA GLY A 222 -11.43 11.07 26.20
C GLY A 222 -11.58 10.48 27.60
N ASP A 223 -12.15 11.28 28.52
CA ASP A 223 -12.32 10.95 29.95
C ASP A 223 -13.44 9.92 30.22
N GLU A 224 -13.90 9.21 29.22
CA GLU A 224 -14.98 8.25 29.33
C GLU A 224 -14.53 6.95 30.04
N PRO A 225 -15.30 6.40 30.99
CA PRO A 225 -14.87 5.26 31.86
C PRO A 225 -14.50 3.97 31.14
N TRP A 226 -15.01 3.77 29.91
CA TRP A 226 -14.71 2.58 29.08
C TRP A 226 -13.50 2.77 28.14
N ARG A 227 -12.94 3.99 28.06
CA ARG A 227 -11.74 4.24 27.26
C ARG A 227 -10.52 3.75 28.01
N ARG A 228 -9.96 2.63 27.53
CA ARG A 228 -8.69 2.15 28.07
C ARG A 228 -7.58 3.15 27.71
N PRO A 229 -6.73 3.54 28.67
CA PRO A 229 -5.55 4.34 28.34
C PRO A 229 -4.69 3.58 27.33
N THR A 230 -4.45 4.18 26.17
CA THR A 230 -3.47 3.68 25.18
C THR A 230 -2.05 4.05 25.62
N ARG A 231 -1.71 3.83 26.89
CA ARG A 231 -0.33 3.99 27.35
C ARG A 231 0.48 2.77 26.95
N PHE A 232 1.26 2.93 25.89
CA PHE A 232 2.41 2.07 25.66
C PHE A 232 3.58 2.64 26.47
N ASP A 233 3.92 2.01 27.57
CA ASP A 233 5.11 2.31 28.36
C ASP A 233 6.36 2.08 27.51
N GLY A 234 7.38 2.95 27.68
CA GLY A 234 8.61 2.97 26.90
C GLY A 234 9.48 1.70 26.98
N ASP A 235 9.11 0.73 27.82
CA ASP A 235 9.88 -0.50 28.10
C ASP A 235 9.37 -1.73 27.33
N ARG A 236 8.43 -1.59 26.39
CA ARG A 236 8.01 -2.73 25.58
C ARG A 236 9.02 -3.01 24.47
N PRO A 237 9.37 -4.29 24.30
CA PRO A 237 10.29 -4.71 23.26
C PRO A 237 9.81 -4.32 21.86
N PRO A 238 10.71 -4.12 20.89
CA PRO A 238 10.34 -3.74 19.53
C PRO A 238 9.31 -4.71 18.97
N MET A 239 8.19 -4.17 18.47
CA MET A 239 7.09 -4.98 17.93
C MET A 239 7.50 -5.75 16.67
N VAL A 240 8.62 -5.39 16.07
CA VAL A 240 9.12 -5.94 14.81
C VAL A 240 10.41 -6.71 15.08
N PRO A 241 10.44 -8.04 14.88
CA PRO A 241 11.62 -8.87 15.15
C PRO A 241 12.90 -8.42 14.45
N MET A 242 12.80 -7.94 13.20
CA MET A 242 13.97 -7.41 12.48
C MET A 242 14.36 -5.99 12.89
N GLY A 243 13.70 -5.38 13.88
CA GLY A 243 13.98 -4.01 14.33
C GLY A 243 13.51 -2.91 13.38
N SER A 244 13.02 -3.24 12.20
CA SER A 244 12.51 -2.30 11.20
C SER A 244 11.29 -2.86 10.48
N THR A 245 10.38 -1.97 10.10
CA THR A 245 9.21 -2.28 9.26
C THR A 245 9.48 -2.05 7.78
N GLY A 246 10.71 -1.68 7.43
CA GLY A 246 11.07 -1.26 6.08
C GLY A 246 10.64 0.15 5.74
N THR A 247 10.88 0.54 4.50
CA THR A 247 10.57 1.84 3.91
C THR A 247 9.57 1.70 2.75
N PRO A 248 8.96 2.78 2.25
CA PRO A 248 8.21 2.77 0.99
C PRO A 248 9.00 2.23 -0.20
N THR A 249 10.31 2.45 -0.25
CA THR A 249 11.20 1.87 -1.27
C THR A 249 11.29 0.35 -1.16
N ASP A 250 11.45 -0.22 0.04
CA ASP A 250 11.43 -1.67 0.25
C ASP A 250 10.12 -2.29 -0.22
N ILE A 251 9.00 -1.62 0.07
CA ILE A 251 7.68 -2.00 -0.44
C ILE A 251 7.67 -2.01 -1.97
N GLY A 252 8.18 -0.95 -2.57
CA GLY A 252 8.25 -0.79 -4.01
C GLY A 252 9.03 -1.91 -4.70
N HIS A 253 10.19 -2.31 -4.17
CA HIS A 253 10.99 -3.42 -4.69
C HIS A 253 10.20 -4.74 -4.70
N CYS A 254 9.50 -5.04 -3.60
CA CYS A 254 8.69 -6.25 -3.50
C CYS A 254 7.53 -6.23 -4.52
N VAL A 255 6.82 -5.10 -4.64
CA VAL A 255 5.73 -4.94 -5.59
C VAL A 255 6.24 -5.06 -7.03
N ALA A 256 7.39 -4.49 -7.37
CA ALA A 256 7.99 -4.62 -8.70
C ALA A 256 8.31 -6.08 -9.02
N TRP A 257 8.86 -6.84 -8.07
CA TRP A 257 9.10 -8.26 -8.24
C TRP A 257 7.79 -9.05 -8.46
N ILE A 258 6.75 -8.80 -7.67
CA ILE A 258 5.42 -9.43 -7.84
C ILE A 258 4.87 -9.14 -9.25
N CYS A 259 5.11 -7.94 -9.78
CA CYS A 259 4.66 -7.53 -11.10
C CYS A 259 5.54 -8.06 -12.26
N SER A 260 6.74 -8.53 -11.99
CA SER A 260 7.68 -9.01 -12.99
C SER A 260 7.31 -10.40 -13.53
N ASP A 261 7.98 -10.80 -14.61
CA ASP A 261 7.83 -12.12 -15.22
C ASP A 261 8.41 -13.25 -14.34
N TYR A 262 9.25 -12.93 -13.35
CA TYR A 262 9.74 -13.91 -12.36
C TYR A 262 8.61 -14.44 -11.46
N ALA A 263 7.53 -13.68 -11.30
CA ALA A 263 6.35 -14.06 -10.53
C ALA A 263 5.21 -14.66 -11.39
N ARG A 264 5.49 -15.11 -12.63
CA ARG A 264 4.47 -15.50 -13.63
C ARG A 264 3.52 -16.63 -13.21
N LEU A 265 3.87 -17.44 -12.22
CA LEU A 265 3.03 -18.51 -11.69
C LEU A 265 2.43 -18.19 -10.33
N ILE A 266 2.60 -16.96 -9.85
CA ILE A 266 2.13 -16.54 -8.53
C ILE A 266 0.85 -15.72 -8.68
N THR A 267 -0.26 -16.25 -8.17
CA THR A 267 -1.56 -15.57 -8.11
C THR A 267 -2.34 -16.03 -6.87
N GLY A 268 -3.20 -15.18 -6.32
CA GLY A 268 -3.99 -15.46 -5.12
C GLY A 268 -3.20 -15.46 -3.81
N CYS A 269 -1.92 -15.08 -3.84
CA CYS A 269 -1.04 -15.03 -2.69
C CYS A 269 -1.08 -13.65 -2.01
N ASP A 270 -0.80 -13.61 -0.71
CA ASP A 270 -0.53 -12.37 0.03
C ASP A 270 0.91 -12.39 0.54
N PHE A 271 1.67 -11.39 0.12
CA PHE A 271 3.08 -11.22 0.50
C PHE A 271 3.19 -10.33 1.71
N VAL A 272 3.49 -10.93 2.85
CA VAL A 272 3.67 -10.23 4.12
C VAL A 272 5.11 -9.76 4.22
N VAL A 273 5.29 -8.44 4.23
CA VAL A 273 6.61 -7.80 4.37
C VAL A 273 6.53 -6.84 5.55
N ASP A 274 6.78 -7.36 6.73
CA ASP A 274 6.49 -6.70 8.00
C ASP A 274 7.61 -6.86 9.05
N GLY A 275 8.81 -7.27 8.60
CA GLY A 275 9.95 -7.51 9.49
C GLY A 275 9.71 -8.61 10.52
N GLY A 276 8.76 -9.53 10.25
CA GLY A 276 8.40 -10.62 11.14
C GLY A 276 7.35 -10.27 12.19
N ALA A 277 6.73 -9.10 12.12
CA ALA A 277 5.76 -8.65 13.11
C ALA A 277 4.57 -9.63 13.28
N ARG A 278 4.13 -10.27 12.21
CA ARG A 278 3.07 -11.29 12.22
C ARG A 278 3.53 -12.69 12.58
N ALA A 279 4.80 -13.00 12.36
CA ALA A 279 5.34 -14.35 12.61
C ALA A 279 5.54 -14.64 14.11
N LYS A 280 5.65 -13.61 14.94
CA LYS A 280 5.82 -13.75 16.37
C LYS A 280 4.52 -14.18 17.06
N ASN A 281 4.65 -14.96 18.11
CA ASN A 281 3.57 -15.26 19.06
C ASN A 281 3.65 -14.34 20.29
N PHE A 282 2.72 -14.53 21.24
CA PHE A 282 2.69 -13.75 22.48
C PHE A 282 3.88 -14.00 23.41
N SER A 283 4.60 -15.11 23.23
CA SER A 283 5.81 -15.46 24.01
C SER A 283 7.09 -14.91 23.39
N TYR A 284 6.99 -14.11 22.32
CA TYR A 284 8.15 -13.53 21.67
C TYR A 284 8.86 -12.55 22.62
N HIS A 285 10.13 -12.82 22.88
CA HIS A 285 11.04 -11.93 23.58
C HIS A 285 12.08 -11.46 22.56
N PRO A 286 12.16 -10.15 22.27
CA PRO A 286 13.17 -9.64 21.35
C PRO A 286 14.56 -9.86 21.94
N ALA A 287 15.54 -10.02 21.05
CA ALA A 287 16.92 -9.95 21.43
C ALA A 287 17.25 -8.57 22.04
N PRO A 288 18.20 -8.47 22.99
CA PRO A 288 18.72 -7.19 23.45
C PRO A 288 19.17 -6.31 22.28
N ALA A 289 19.05 -5.00 22.43
CA ALA A 289 19.31 -4.05 21.33
C ALA A 289 20.73 -4.15 20.75
N ASP A 290 21.70 -4.55 21.57
CA ASP A 290 23.09 -4.79 21.19
C ASP A 290 23.32 -6.08 20.39
N GLN A 291 22.32 -6.99 20.39
CA GLN A 291 22.31 -8.24 19.61
C GLN A 291 21.47 -8.14 18.32
N LEU A 292 20.74 -7.05 18.14
CA LEU A 292 20.03 -6.81 16.90
C LEU A 292 21.06 -6.40 15.83
N MET A 293 20.97 -7.03 14.67
CA MET A 293 21.63 -6.49 13.49
C MET A 293 21.16 -5.06 13.31
N GLY A 294 22.08 -4.12 13.08
CA GLY A 294 21.74 -2.74 12.80
C GLY A 294 20.73 -2.62 11.66
N PRO A 295 20.25 -1.40 11.35
CA PRO A 295 19.26 -1.21 10.30
C PRO A 295 19.74 -1.88 9.02
N VAL A 296 18.85 -2.68 8.41
CA VAL A 296 19.11 -3.30 7.11
C VAL A 296 19.37 -2.15 6.11
N PRO A 297 20.51 -2.15 5.40
CA PRO A 297 20.78 -1.12 4.42
C PRO A 297 19.65 -1.03 3.39
N ILE A 298 19.20 0.18 3.10
CA ILE A 298 18.22 0.43 2.05
C ILE A 298 18.92 0.14 0.72
N VAL A 299 18.30 -0.70 -0.11
CA VAL A 299 18.74 -0.87 -1.51
C VAL A 299 18.26 0.35 -2.27
N PRO A 300 19.15 1.23 -2.74
CA PRO A 300 18.75 2.42 -3.48
C PRO A 300 18.12 2.02 -4.82
N LEU A 301 17.22 2.87 -5.30
CA LEU A 301 16.74 2.84 -6.68
C LEU A 301 17.76 3.64 -7.49
N GLU A 302 18.66 2.95 -8.18
CA GLU A 302 19.63 3.55 -9.13
C GLU A 302 18.95 3.93 -10.44
#